data_50dd191c2e2ec70daf251cfc2fd0382a
#
_entry.id   50dd191c2e2ec70daf251cfc2fd0382a
#
_cell.length_a   1.000
_cell.length_b   1.000
_cell.length_c   1.000
_cell.angle_alpha   90.00
_cell.angle_beta   90.00
_cell.angle_gamma   90.00
#
_symmetry.space_group_name_H-M   'P 1'
#
loop_
_entity.id
_entity.type
_entity.pdbx_description
1 polymer ?
#
loop_
_entity_poly.entity_id
_entity_poly.type
_entity_poly.pdbx_seq_one_letter_code
_entity_poly.pdbx_strand_id
1 'polypeptide(L)'
;YTDAVKLFEDNNVGWAWWAMKKIGSVNSPYRIVVNDGYQKILNYWKDEGDKPTEQEAYDAMMKLADNALSENCIYRKGISDALLRQPHTDETIPYKKRQEIPGLVYLSDYDLGKNNHAYYDNDVATYHQSSGSFTAWNRGWRYRNDGVDIEDNNDNLNSNGYHLGFVEKGEWTKYS
;
A
#
# COMPACT_ATOMS: atom_id res chain seq x y z
N TYR A 1 2.65 8.15 -7.89
CA TYR A 1 1.27 8.58 -8.24
C TYR A 1 1.14 10.10 -8.19
N THR A 2 1.59 10.73 -7.13
CA THR A 2 1.48 12.17 -6.87
C THR A 2 1.99 13.01 -8.05
N ASP A 3 3.22 12.75 -8.49
CA ASP A 3 3.88 13.51 -9.58
C ASP A 3 3.17 13.32 -10.92
N ALA A 4 2.70 12.11 -11.20
CA ALA A 4 1.97 11.82 -12.43
C ALA A 4 0.61 12.56 -12.47
N VAL A 5 -0.14 12.52 -11.37
CA VAL A 5 -1.42 13.26 -11.27
C VAL A 5 -1.18 14.75 -11.39
N LYS A 6 -0.20 15.29 -10.66
CA LYS A 6 0.16 16.71 -10.74
C LYS A 6 0.52 17.12 -12.17
N LEU A 7 1.34 16.33 -12.86
CA LEU A 7 1.74 16.61 -14.23
C LEU A 7 0.53 16.65 -15.18
N PHE A 8 -0.40 15.70 -15.05
CA PHE A 8 -1.60 15.69 -15.87
C PHE A 8 -2.49 16.92 -15.63
N GLU A 9 -2.73 17.27 -14.38
CA GLU A 9 -3.57 18.40 -14.01
C GLU A 9 -2.94 19.75 -14.40
N ASP A 10 -1.63 19.94 -14.18
CA ASP A 10 -0.90 21.14 -14.60
C ASP A 10 -0.96 21.36 -16.14
N ASN A 11 -1.14 20.30 -16.90
CA ASN A 11 -1.27 20.36 -18.36
C ASN A 11 -2.70 20.19 -18.88
N ASN A 12 -3.71 20.27 -18.01
CA ASN A 12 -5.14 20.09 -18.34
C ASN A 12 -5.41 18.74 -19.05
N VAL A 13 -4.70 17.69 -18.69
CA VAL A 13 -4.92 16.33 -19.18
C VAL A 13 -5.81 15.58 -18.20
N GLY A 14 -6.97 15.11 -18.66
CA GLY A 14 -7.86 14.28 -17.86
C GLY A 14 -7.20 12.93 -17.53
N TRP A 15 -7.42 12.44 -16.31
CA TRP A 15 -6.89 11.16 -15.88
C TRP A 15 -7.94 10.33 -15.14
N ALA A 16 -7.76 9.02 -15.12
CA ALA A 16 -8.59 8.11 -14.36
C ALA A 16 -7.72 7.00 -13.76
N TRP A 17 -7.94 6.69 -12.49
CA TRP A 17 -7.21 5.61 -11.82
C TRP A 17 -7.87 4.26 -12.07
N TRP A 18 -7.10 3.32 -12.58
CA TRP A 18 -7.51 1.93 -12.80
C TRP A 18 -6.77 1.00 -11.83
N ALA A 19 -7.46 0.32 -10.94
CA ALA A 19 -8.87 0.36 -10.58
C ALA A 19 -9.02 0.82 -9.12
N MET A 20 -10.19 1.36 -8.79
CA MET A 20 -10.53 1.77 -7.41
C MET A 20 -10.44 0.60 -6.44
N LYS A 21 -10.93 -0.58 -6.84
CA LYS A 21 -10.90 -1.84 -6.07
C LYS A 21 -10.20 -2.92 -6.87
N LYS A 22 -9.35 -3.71 -6.19
CA LYS A 22 -8.69 -4.89 -6.80
C LYS A 22 -8.68 -6.07 -5.83
N ILE A 23 -8.89 -7.27 -6.38
CA ILE A 23 -8.79 -8.52 -5.63
C ILE A 23 -7.32 -8.78 -5.30
N GLY A 24 -6.99 -8.96 -4.02
CA GLY A 24 -5.66 -9.32 -3.54
C GLY A 24 -4.54 -8.30 -3.77
N SER A 25 -4.78 -7.23 -4.51
CA SER A 25 -3.76 -6.26 -4.92
C SER A 25 -3.39 -5.28 -3.81
N VAL A 26 -2.14 -4.83 -3.81
CA VAL A 26 -1.62 -3.83 -2.87
C VAL A 26 -1.54 -2.42 -3.47
N ASN A 27 -1.81 -2.26 -4.76
CA ASN A 27 -1.67 -0.99 -5.49
C ASN A 27 -3.00 -0.35 -5.90
N SER A 28 -4.07 -0.60 -5.16
CA SER A 28 -5.37 0.06 -5.32
C SER A 28 -5.85 0.69 -4.01
N PRO A 29 -6.65 1.76 -4.04
CA PRO A 29 -7.23 2.38 -2.84
C PRO A 29 -7.97 1.39 -1.95
N TYR A 30 -8.69 0.44 -2.56
CA TYR A 30 -9.39 -0.62 -1.83
C TYR A 30 -8.91 -2.00 -2.29
N ARG A 31 -8.43 -2.78 -1.33
CA ARG A 31 -8.06 -4.18 -1.56
C ARG A 31 -9.19 -5.09 -1.12
N ILE A 32 -9.72 -5.89 -2.04
CA ILE A 32 -10.65 -6.97 -1.73
C ILE A 32 -9.85 -8.15 -1.17
N VAL A 33 -10.19 -8.61 0.02
CA VAL A 33 -9.51 -9.75 0.66
C VAL A 33 -9.94 -11.04 -0.02
N VAL A 34 -8.97 -11.82 -0.47
CA VAL A 34 -9.19 -13.17 -1.00
C VAL A 34 -9.52 -14.10 0.17
N ASN A 35 -10.62 -14.85 0.09
CA ASN A 35 -10.92 -15.90 1.04
C ASN A 35 -10.34 -17.25 0.59
N ASP A 36 -10.16 -18.18 1.53
CA ASP A 36 -9.53 -19.49 1.27
C ASP A 36 -10.28 -20.31 0.24
N GLY A 37 -11.62 -20.26 0.25
CA GLY A 37 -12.44 -20.95 -0.74
C GLY A 37 -12.21 -20.42 -2.16
N TYR A 38 -12.11 -19.10 -2.32
CA TYR A 38 -11.79 -18.51 -3.63
C TYR A 38 -10.35 -18.84 -4.05
N GLN A 39 -9.41 -18.88 -3.12
CA GLN A 39 -8.04 -19.32 -3.41
C GLN A 39 -8.02 -20.78 -3.89
N LYS A 40 -8.84 -21.68 -3.32
CA LYS A 40 -9.01 -23.05 -3.79
C LYS A 40 -9.52 -23.12 -5.24
N ILE A 41 -10.47 -22.24 -5.61
CA ILE A 41 -10.95 -22.12 -7.01
C ILE A 41 -9.80 -21.68 -7.92
N LEU A 42 -9.02 -20.68 -7.52
CA LEU A 42 -7.89 -20.19 -8.32
C LEU A 42 -6.82 -21.25 -8.50
N ASN A 43 -6.50 -22.02 -7.46
CA ASN A 43 -5.53 -23.11 -7.54
C ASN A 43 -6.02 -24.21 -8.50
N TYR A 44 -7.30 -24.57 -8.43
CA TYR A 44 -7.89 -25.53 -9.38
C TYR A 44 -7.75 -25.04 -10.84
N TRP A 45 -8.04 -23.77 -11.12
CA TRP A 45 -7.91 -23.23 -12.47
C TRP A 45 -6.48 -23.15 -13.00
N LYS A 46 -5.49 -23.23 -12.11
CA LYS A 46 -4.07 -23.28 -12.45
C LYS A 46 -3.49 -24.69 -12.47
N ASP A 47 -4.32 -25.71 -12.31
CA ASP A 47 -3.91 -27.11 -12.15
C ASP A 47 -2.99 -27.35 -10.92
N GLU A 48 -3.13 -26.52 -9.88
CA GLU A 48 -2.35 -26.58 -8.63
C GLU A 48 -3.15 -27.17 -7.45
N GLY A 49 -4.38 -27.64 -7.66
CA GLY A 49 -5.23 -28.15 -6.58
C GLY A 49 -6.49 -28.88 -7.05
N ASP A 50 -7.17 -29.53 -6.11
CA ASP A 50 -8.37 -30.30 -6.35
C ASP A 50 -9.54 -29.40 -6.75
N LYS A 51 -10.44 -29.94 -7.59
CA LYS A 51 -11.68 -29.28 -7.98
C LYS A 51 -12.60 -29.11 -6.75
N PRO A 52 -13.01 -27.88 -6.41
CA PRO A 52 -14.02 -27.68 -5.37
C PRO A 52 -15.38 -28.23 -5.78
N THR A 53 -16.20 -28.60 -4.82
CA THR A 53 -17.61 -28.92 -5.08
C THR A 53 -18.37 -27.66 -5.51
N GLU A 54 -19.55 -27.84 -6.14
CA GLU A 54 -20.40 -26.71 -6.56
C GLU A 54 -20.79 -25.82 -5.38
N GLN A 55 -21.11 -26.42 -4.22
CA GLN A 55 -21.48 -25.68 -3.03
C GLN A 55 -20.28 -24.90 -2.47
N GLU A 56 -19.10 -25.53 -2.36
CA GLU A 56 -17.89 -24.82 -1.92
C GLU A 56 -17.56 -23.63 -2.83
N ALA A 57 -17.67 -23.82 -4.16
CA ALA A 57 -17.42 -22.75 -5.11
C ALA A 57 -18.46 -21.63 -4.99
N TYR A 58 -19.73 -21.95 -4.84
CA TYR A 58 -20.79 -20.97 -4.62
C TYR A 58 -20.56 -20.13 -3.36
N ASP A 59 -20.32 -20.79 -2.21
CA ASP A 59 -20.10 -20.12 -0.93
C ASP A 59 -18.84 -19.23 -0.98
N ALA A 60 -17.79 -19.70 -1.64
CA ALA A 60 -16.55 -18.94 -1.82
C ALA A 60 -16.77 -17.66 -2.67
N MET A 61 -17.53 -17.77 -3.75
CA MET A 61 -17.87 -16.64 -4.62
C MET A 61 -18.78 -15.63 -3.92
N MET A 62 -19.79 -16.09 -3.17
CA MET A 62 -20.64 -15.21 -2.36
C MET A 62 -19.84 -14.50 -1.28
N LYS A 63 -18.92 -15.21 -0.61
CA LYS A 63 -18.01 -14.58 0.36
C LYS A 63 -17.07 -13.56 -0.27
N LEU A 64 -16.61 -13.79 -1.49
CA LEU A 64 -15.81 -12.80 -2.22
C LEU A 64 -16.64 -11.56 -2.57
N ALA A 65 -17.92 -11.73 -2.94
CA ALA A 65 -18.83 -10.63 -3.20
C ALA A 65 -19.04 -9.77 -1.93
N ASP A 66 -19.24 -10.41 -0.77
CA ASP A 66 -19.29 -9.71 0.53
C ASP A 66 -18.00 -8.95 0.82
N ASN A 67 -16.83 -9.57 0.58
CA ASN A 67 -15.54 -8.94 0.77
C ASN A 67 -15.31 -7.75 -0.17
N ALA A 68 -16.07 -7.65 -1.25
CA ALA A 68 -15.99 -6.52 -2.19
C ALA A 68 -16.84 -5.30 -1.75
N LEU A 69 -17.66 -5.41 -0.72
CA LEU A 69 -18.30 -4.26 -0.09
C LEU A 69 -17.23 -3.32 0.48
N SER A 70 -17.45 -2.02 0.40
CA SER A 70 -16.43 -1.03 0.78
C SER A 70 -16.00 -1.14 2.23
N GLU A 71 -16.94 -1.44 3.11
CA GLU A 71 -16.73 -1.65 4.55
C GLU A 71 -15.89 -2.90 4.87
N ASN A 72 -15.85 -3.87 3.96
CA ASN A 72 -15.10 -5.12 4.12
C ASN A 72 -13.75 -5.10 3.41
N CYS A 73 -13.48 -4.07 2.61
CA CYS A 73 -12.19 -3.88 1.94
C CYS A 73 -11.12 -3.32 2.87
N ILE A 74 -9.87 -3.65 2.62
CA ILE A 74 -8.75 -2.95 3.25
C ILE A 74 -8.55 -1.62 2.52
N TYR A 75 -8.85 -0.50 3.20
CA TYR A 75 -8.62 0.83 2.66
C TYR A 75 -7.15 1.24 2.83
N ARG A 76 -6.55 1.67 1.73
CA ARG A 76 -5.17 2.13 1.68
C ARG A 76 -5.11 3.65 1.59
N LYS A 77 -5.11 4.29 2.77
CA LYS A 77 -5.09 5.75 2.92
C LYS A 77 -3.96 6.40 2.12
N GLY A 78 -2.75 5.82 2.13
CA GLY A 78 -1.60 6.39 1.44
C GLY A 78 -1.77 6.52 -0.07
N ILE A 79 -2.45 5.55 -0.72
CA ILE A 79 -2.72 5.62 -2.17
C ILE A 79 -3.73 6.73 -2.47
N SER A 80 -4.82 6.79 -1.72
CA SER A 80 -5.83 7.85 -1.88
C SER A 80 -5.24 9.24 -1.62
N ASP A 81 -4.40 9.36 -0.60
CA ASP A 81 -3.69 10.59 -0.27
C ASP A 81 -2.75 11.04 -1.39
N ALA A 82 -1.95 10.10 -1.93
CA ALA A 82 -1.03 10.36 -3.03
C ALA A 82 -1.74 10.75 -4.34
N LEU A 83 -2.95 10.27 -4.56
CA LEU A 83 -3.73 10.60 -5.76
C LEU A 83 -4.51 11.92 -5.64
N LEU A 84 -5.05 12.23 -4.45
CA LEU A 84 -6.06 13.26 -4.31
C LEU A 84 -5.62 14.50 -3.53
N ARG A 85 -4.75 14.36 -2.53
CA ARG A 85 -4.29 15.47 -1.70
C ARG A 85 -2.89 15.95 -2.05
N GLN A 86 -1.94 15.03 -2.10
CA GLN A 86 -0.53 15.38 -2.30
C GLN A 86 -0.23 16.14 -3.62
N PRO A 87 -0.94 15.95 -4.75
CA PRO A 87 -0.71 16.77 -5.93
C PRO A 87 -0.93 18.26 -5.70
N HIS A 88 -1.75 18.64 -4.71
CA HIS A 88 -2.22 20.02 -4.48
C HIS A 88 -1.60 20.69 -3.26
N THR A 89 -0.82 19.99 -2.45
CA THR A 89 -0.24 20.55 -1.21
C THR A 89 1.07 19.89 -0.82
N ASP A 90 1.90 20.63 -0.11
CA ASP A 90 3.12 20.14 0.53
C ASP A 90 2.89 19.84 2.04
N GLU A 91 1.69 20.07 2.54
CA GLU A 91 1.34 19.74 3.91
C GLU A 91 1.42 18.25 4.18
N THR A 92 1.86 17.89 5.38
CA THR A 92 1.93 16.50 5.84
C THR A 92 0.82 16.21 6.84
N ILE A 93 0.38 14.97 6.90
CA ILE A 93 -0.63 14.52 7.86
C ILE A 93 -0.20 13.20 8.52
N PRO A 94 -0.58 12.95 9.77
CA PRO A 94 -0.29 11.68 10.44
C PRO A 94 -0.77 10.47 9.62
N TYR A 95 0.08 9.44 9.51
CA TYR A 95 -0.27 8.22 8.73
C TYR A 95 -1.48 7.50 9.33
N LYS A 96 -1.42 7.07 10.57
CA LYS A 96 -2.51 6.39 11.28
C LYS A 96 -3.17 7.28 12.30
N LYS A 97 -2.38 7.82 13.20
CA LYS A 97 -2.80 8.68 14.32
C LYS A 97 -1.73 9.72 14.57
N ARG A 98 -2.12 10.79 15.25
CA ARG A 98 -1.16 11.75 15.82
C ARG A 98 -0.24 11.04 16.79
N GLN A 99 1.05 11.31 16.71
CA GLN A 99 2.03 10.74 17.63
C GLN A 99 2.03 11.52 18.96
N GLU A 100 2.17 10.78 20.05
CA GLU A 100 2.22 11.37 21.40
C GLU A 100 3.54 10.97 22.06
N ILE A 101 4.21 11.94 22.70
CA ILE A 101 5.43 11.72 23.47
C ILE A 101 5.19 12.24 24.90
N PRO A 102 5.38 11.38 25.95
CA PRO A 102 5.92 10.02 25.87
C PRO A 102 4.91 9.00 25.32
N GLY A 103 5.38 8.07 24.48
CA GLY A 103 4.55 7.05 23.87
C GLY A 103 5.33 6.14 22.94
N LEU A 104 4.67 5.11 22.41
CA LEU A 104 5.24 4.21 21.42
C LEU A 104 5.01 4.79 20.01
N VAL A 105 6.10 5.10 19.33
CA VAL A 105 6.14 5.55 17.95
C VAL A 105 6.81 4.47 17.08
N TYR A 106 6.10 3.96 16.10
CA TYR A 106 6.69 3.07 15.11
C TYR A 106 7.33 3.89 13.98
N LEU A 107 8.61 3.65 13.70
CA LEU A 107 9.33 4.42 12.67
C LEU A 107 8.73 4.29 11.28
N SER A 108 8.08 3.18 10.96
CA SER A 108 7.33 3.00 9.71
C SER A 108 6.01 3.79 9.64
N ASP A 109 5.53 4.37 10.75
CA ASP A 109 4.30 5.18 10.82
C ASP A 109 4.56 6.71 10.66
N TYR A 110 5.61 7.09 9.93
CA TYR A 110 5.88 8.50 9.61
C TYR A 110 4.73 9.12 8.77
N ASP A 111 4.68 10.44 8.73
CA ASP A 111 3.60 11.20 8.09
C ASP A 111 3.40 10.83 6.62
N LEU A 112 2.18 11.04 6.13
CA LEU A 112 1.86 11.04 4.71
C LEU A 112 2.22 12.40 4.09
N GLY A 113 2.87 12.37 2.94
CA GLY A 113 3.28 13.54 2.19
C GLY A 113 4.34 13.19 1.16
N LYS A 114 4.82 14.20 0.46
CA LYS A 114 5.84 14.07 -0.58
C LYS A 114 7.24 13.89 0.03
N ASN A 115 8.17 13.39 -0.78
CA ASN A 115 9.61 13.48 -0.51
C ASN A 115 10.00 14.96 -0.28
N ASN A 116 10.91 15.23 0.62
CA ASN A 116 11.30 16.54 1.15
C ASN A 116 10.26 17.25 2.05
N HIS A 117 9.12 16.66 2.33
CA HIS A 117 8.06 17.23 3.18
C HIS A 117 7.68 16.31 4.35
N ALA A 118 7.39 15.04 4.06
CA ALA A 118 7.07 14.00 5.05
C ALA A 118 8.27 13.10 5.37
N TYR A 119 9.19 13.01 4.45
CA TYR A 119 10.43 12.26 4.55
C TYR A 119 11.44 12.81 3.54
N TYR A 120 12.68 12.42 3.70
CA TYR A 120 13.69 12.55 2.67
C TYR A 120 14.40 11.22 2.53
N ASP A 121 14.46 10.74 1.30
CA ASP A 121 15.12 9.51 0.91
C ASP A 121 15.97 9.80 -0.33
N ASN A 122 17.25 9.40 -0.29
CA ASN A 122 18.20 9.66 -1.37
C ASN A 122 17.94 8.81 -2.61
N ASP A 123 17.52 7.58 -2.40
CA ASP A 123 17.22 6.60 -3.45
C ASP A 123 15.71 6.33 -3.44
N VAL A 124 14.96 7.38 -3.71
CA VAL A 124 13.50 7.25 -3.88
C VAL A 124 13.27 6.05 -4.78
N ALA A 125 12.69 4.99 -4.23
CA ALA A 125 12.47 3.72 -4.90
C ALA A 125 12.09 3.96 -6.37
N THR A 126 13.06 3.76 -7.23
CA THR A 126 12.82 3.84 -8.65
C THR A 126 11.91 2.66 -8.98
N TYR A 127 10.62 2.94 -9.04
CA TYR A 127 9.64 1.99 -9.55
C TYR A 127 9.95 1.68 -11.02
N HIS A 128 11.11 1.10 -11.30
CA HIS A 128 11.41 0.56 -12.61
C HIS A 128 10.55 -0.67 -12.86
N GLN A 129 9.25 -0.44 -12.92
CA GLN A 129 8.29 -1.45 -13.31
C GLN A 129 8.54 -1.99 -14.72
N SER A 130 9.30 -1.26 -15.52
CA SER A 130 9.64 -1.68 -16.88
C SER A 130 10.49 -2.95 -16.98
N SER A 131 11.17 -3.35 -15.91
CA SER A 131 12.00 -4.56 -15.88
C SER A 131 11.35 -5.74 -15.17
N GLY A 132 10.18 -5.57 -14.55
CA GLY A 132 9.58 -6.58 -13.67
C GLY A 132 10.39 -6.87 -12.39
N SER A 133 11.49 -6.20 -12.19
CA SER A 133 12.33 -6.31 -11.00
C SER A 133 11.91 -5.24 -10.00
N PHE A 134 11.33 -5.67 -8.91
CA PHE A 134 11.19 -4.81 -7.73
C PHE A 134 12.57 -4.62 -7.12
N THR A 135 12.91 -3.39 -6.78
CA THR A 135 14.07 -3.14 -5.93
C THR A 135 13.84 -3.88 -4.62
N ALA A 136 14.79 -4.71 -4.22
CA ALA A 136 14.61 -5.69 -3.14
C ALA A 136 14.39 -5.06 -1.76
N TRP A 137 14.69 -3.78 -1.62
CA TRP A 137 14.70 -3.05 -0.37
C TRP A 137 13.37 -2.38 -0.02
N ASN A 138 12.47 -2.08 -0.92
CA ASN A 138 11.15 -1.58 -0.54
C ASN A 138 10.09 -2.68 -0.52
N ARG A 139 10.18 -3.61 0.42
CA ARG A 139 9.13 -4.59 0.69
C ARG A 139 7.95 -3.98 1.45
N GLY A 140 8.14 -2.84 2.04
CA GLY A 140 7.16 -2.13 2.85
C GLY A 140 6.00 -1.54 2.08
N TRP A 141 5.99 -1.59 0.75
CA TRP A 141 4.82 -1.26 -0.06
C TRP A 141 3.60 -2.15 0.26
N ARG A 142 3.80 -3.25 0.97
CA ARG A 142 2.73 -4.01 1.63
C ARG A 142 2.07 -3.22 2.75
N TYR A 143 2.84 -2.34 3.40
CA TYR A 143 2.45 -1.49 4.50
C TYR A 143 2.16 -0.06 4.04
N ARG A 144 3.13 0.56 3.38
CA ARG A 144 3.05 1.89 2.75
C ARG A 144 3.46 1.78 1.29
N ASN A 145 3.08 2.76 0.50
CA ASN A 145 3.40 2.79 -0.92
C ASN A 145 4.01 4.15 -1.29
N ASP A 146 5.14 4.46 -0.67
CA ASP A 146 5.97 5.64 -0.91
C ASP A 146 7.44 5.26 -1.05
N GLY A 147 8.36 6.23 -1.08
CA GLY A 147 9.74 6.01 -1.46
C GLY A 147 10.67 5.51 -0.36
N VAL A 148 10.23 5.45 0.89
CA VAL A 148 11.10 5.05 2.01
C VAL A 148 11.26 3.53 2.06
N ASP A 149 12.48 3.08 2.31
CA ASP A 149 12.80 1.66 2.46
C ASP A 149 12.23 1.08 3.73
N ILE A 150 11.19 0.29 3.56
CA ILE A 150 10.53 -0.42 4.66
C ILE A 150 10.64 -1.92 4.42
N GLU A 151 11.05 -2.65 5.43
CA GLU A 151 11.11 -4.10 5.41
C GLU A 151 10.24 -4.74 6.48
N ASP A 152 9.84 -5.99 6.22
CA ASP A 152 9.20 -6.83 7.23
C ASP A 152 10.19 -7.11 8.36
N ASN A 153 9.74 -7.07 9.62
CA ASN A 153 10.52 -7.56 10.74
C ASN A 153 9.79 -8.68 11.48
N ASN A 154 10.58 -9.49 12.21
CA ASN A 154 10.08 -10.61 12.99
C ASN A 154 10.02 -10.30 14.50
N ASP A 155 10.12 -9.03 14.89
CA ASP A 155 10.01 -8.63 16.30
C ASP A 155 8.62 -8.91 16.84
N ASN A 156 8.56 -9.61 17.95
CA ASN A 156 7.30 -9.99 18.60
C ASN A 156 6.85 -9.01 19.68
N LEU A 157 7.74 -8.09 20.11
CA LEU A 157 7.47 -7.14 21.17
C LEU A 157 7.52 -5.70 20.63
N ASN A 158 6.49 -4.95 20.91
CA ASN A 158 6.41 -3.52 20.56
C ASN A 158 6.67 -3.21 19.08
N SER A 159 6.30 -4.13 18.19
CA SER A 159 6.46 -4.00 16.75
C SER A 159 5.12 -3.93 16.03
N ASN A 160 5.08 -3.23 14.91
CA ASN A 160 3.98 -3.28 13.97
C ASN A 160 4.26 -4.21 12.78
N GLY A 161 5.34 -5.01 12.87
CA GLY A 161 5.79 -5.95 11.83
C GLY A 161 6.74 -5.37 10.79
N TYR A 162 7.13 -4.08 10.94
CA TYR A 162 7.95 -3.37 9.95
C TYR A 162 9.04 -2.52 10.60
N HIS A 163 10.12 -2.28 9.87
CA HIS A 163 11.17 -1.33 10.22
C HIS A 163 11.62 -0.52 9.02
N LEU A 164 12.30 0.60 9.25
CA LEU A 164 13.02 1.33 8.21
C LEU A 164 14.37 0.65 8.01
N GLY A 165 14.69 0.31 6.75
CA GLY A 165 15.97 -0.27 6.33
C GLY A 165 16.80 0.71 5.51
N PHE A 166 18.02 0.33 5.17
CA PHE A 166 18.92 0.99 4.22
C PHE A 166 19.08 2.52 4.39
N VAL A 167 18.93 3.01 5.62
CA VAL A 167 18.98 4.45 5.92
C VAL A 167 20.37 5.01 5.64
N GLU A 168 20.44 5.98 4.76
CA GLU A 168 21.65 6.67 4.37
C GLU A 168 21.84 8.01 5.10
N LYS A 169 23.03 8.57 4.96
CA LYS A 169 23.35 9.87 5.57
C LYS A 169 22.51 11.00 4.97
N GLY A 170 21.75 11.68 5.81
CA GLY A 170 20.94 12.83 5.43
C GLY A 170 19.47 12.52 5.29
N GLU A 171 19.10 11.25 5.29
CA GLU A 171 17.68 10.83 5.25
C GLU A 171 16.97 11.10 6.57
N TRP A 172 15.70 11.36 6.48
CA TRP A 172 14.87 11.64 7.64
C TRP A 172 13.39 11.31 7.38
N THR A 173 12.65 11.07 8.45
CA THR A 173 11.20 10.88 8.46
C THR A 173 10.55 11.81 9.47
N LYS A 174 9.35 12.32 9.18
CA LYS A 174 8.58 13.25 10.01
C LYS A 174 7.43 12.54 10.72
N TYR A 175 7.15 12.94 11.94
CA TYR A 175 6.06 12.43 12.76
C TYR A 175 5.27 13.60 13.36
N SER A 176 3.95 13.62 13.22
CA SER A 176 3.04 14.62 13.78
C SER A 176 2.07 14.04 14.78
#